data_1fdfd3b9fbba631aeee4394cb6d202d2
#
_entry.id   1fdfd3b9fbba631aeee4394cb6d202d2
#
_cell.length_a   1.000
_cell.length_b   1.000
_cell.length_c   1.000
_cell.angle_alpha   90.00
_cell.angle_beta   90.00
_cell.angle_gamma   90.00
#
_symmetry.space_group_name_H-M   'P 1'
#
loop_
_entity.id
_entity.type
_entity.pdbx_description
1 polymer ?
#
loop_
_entity_poly.entity_id
_entity_poly.type
_entity_poly.pdbx_seq_one_letter_code
_entity_poly.pdbx_strand_id
1 'polypeptide(L)'
;NMSNNNYSVPTPTDASIILTYRCPMKCKMCNIWFNPTNKSEEIKASDLRTLPKLKFINLTGGEPFVREDLAEIVEECYRHTDRIVISTSGWFEDRVVALAKKFPNIGIRISIEGLSGKNDELRGHAGGFDKGLRTLLTLKEMGLKDIGFGCTVSNNNSKDMLSLYQLSKSLGMEFATAAFHNSYYFHKEDNVITNKNEVCGDFKQLIEWQLKERHPKSWFRAWFNICLLYTSPSPRDYAAS
;
A
#
# COMPACT_ATOMS: atom_id res chain seq x y z
N ASN A 1 -3.89 -42.00 -25.82
CA ASN A 1 -3.26 -40.71 -26.21
C ASN A 1 -3.69 -39.65 -25.23
N MET A 2 -2.97 -39.49 -24.13
CA MET A 2 -3.12 -38.33 -23.25
C MET A 2 -2.38 -37.17 -23.91
N SER A 3 -3.13 -36.17 -24.38
CA SER A 3 -2.58 -34.92 -24.89
C SER A 3 -1.90 -34.18 -23.75
N ASN A 4 -0.57 -34.03 -23.80
CA ASN A 4 0.19 -33.15 -22.94
C ASN A 4 -0.27 -31.70 -23.20
N ASN A 5 -1.24 -31.24 -22.44
CA ASN A 5 -1.52 -29.83 -22.35
C ASN A 5 -0.34 -29.15 -21.63
N ASN A 6 0.62 -28.64 -22.39
CA ASN A 6 1.66 -27.76 -21.88
C ASN A 6 1.00 -26.44 -21.44
N TYR A 7 0.48 -26.42 -20.21
CA TYR A 7 0.13 -25.16 -19.54
C TYR A 7 1.45 -24.44 -19.21
N SER A 8 1.87 -23.51 -20.05
CA SER A 8 2.93 -22.60 -19.68
C SER A 8 2.40 -21.64 -18.61
N VAL A 9 2.97 -21.71 -17.41
CA VAL A 9 2.66 -20.72 -16.37
C VAL A 9 3.16 -19.36 -16.88
N PRO A 10 2.30 -18.35 -17.00
CA PRO A 10 2.74 -17.03 -17.44
C PRO A 10 3.76 -16.45 -16.47
N THR A 11 4.82 -15.85 -17.01
CA THR A 11 5.82 -15.14 -16.19
C THR A 11 5.13 -13.98 -15.47
N PRO A 12 5.36 -13.80 -14.15
CA PRO A 12 4.79 -12.69 -13.40
C PRO A 12 5.29 -11.36 -13.97
N THR A 13 4.39 -10.37 -14.02
CA THR A 13 4.70 -9.00 -14.47
C THR A 13 4.89 -8.03 -13.30
N ASP A 14 4.36 -8.38 -12.15
CA ASP A 14 4.35 -7.53 -10.96
C ASP A 14 4.70 -8.36 -9.73
N ALA A 15 5.36 -7.74 -8.76
CA ALA A 15 5.66 -8.36 -7.48
C ALA A 15 5.29 -7.43 -6.32
N SER A 16 4.74 -8.02 -5.26
CA SER A 16 4.61 -7.37 -3.96
C SER A 16 5.45 -8.15 -2.95
N ILE A 17 6.46 -7.49 -2.39
CA ILE A 17 7.48 -8.14 -1.56
C ILE A 17 7.32 -7.65 -0.12
N ILE A 18 7.03 -8.59 0.78
CA ILE A 18 6.96 -8.36 2.22
C ILE A 18 8.38 -8.47 2.77
N LEU A 19 8.95 -7.34 3.20
CA LEU A 19 10.34 -7.25 3.63
C LEU A 19 10.57 -7.65 5.09
N THR A 20 9.56 -7.42 5.92
CA THR A 20 9.64 -7.62 7.38
C THR A 20 8.24 -7.61 7.99
N TYR A 21 8.07 -8.25 9.15
CA TYR A 21 6.87 -8.09 9.98
C TYR A 21 7.11 -7.17 11.18
N ARG A 22 8.32 -6.62 11.34
CA ARG A 22 8.59 -5.59 12.35
C ARG A 22 7.92 -4.29 11.96
N CYS A 23 7.13 -3.71 12.87
CA CYS A 23 6.38 -2.48 12.64
C CYS A 23 6.20 -1.69 13.93
N PRO A 24 6.41 -0.38 13.95
CA PRO A 24 6.12 0.46 15.12
C PRO A 24 4.63 0.77 15.26
N MET A 25 3.84 0.63 14.16
CA MET A 25 2.40 0.87 14.17
C MET A 25 1.67 -0.32 14.78
N LYS A 26 0.53 -0.04 15.46
CA LYS A 26 -0.36 -1.05 16.05
C LYS A 26 -1.74 -0.98 15.41
N CYS A 27 -1.77 -1.10 14.06
CA CYS A 27 -2.98 -0.93 13.27
C CYS A 27 -4.07 -1.92 13.66
N LYS A 28 -5.31 -1.43 13.81
CA LYS A 28 -6.47 -2.27 14.14
C LYS A 28 -6.79 -3.31 13.07
N MET A 29 -6.47 -3.01 11.80
CA MET A 29 -6.73 -3.89 10.66
C MET A 29 -5.63 -4.94 10.41
N CYS A 30 -4.55 -4.94 11.21
CA CYS A 30 -3.36 -5.74 10.93
C CYS A 30 -2.71 -6.22 12.22
N ASN A 31 -2.29 -7.50 12.28
CA ASN A 31 -1.60 -8.09 13.42
C ASN A 31 -0.11 -8.39 13.15
N ILE A 32 0.45 -7.89 12.04
CA ILE A 32 1.88 -8.07 11.71
C ILE A 32 2.77 -7.59 12.87
N TRP A 33 2.46 -6.43 13.45
CA TRP A 33 3.22 -5.83 14.55
C TRP A 33 3.27 -6.71 15.81
N PHE A 34 2.28 -7.59 15.97
CA PHE A 34 2.19 -8.56 17.09
C PHE A 34 2.96 -9.85 16.79
N ASN A 35 3.32 -10.07 15.51
CA ASN A 35 4.03 -11.25 15.03
C ASN A 35 5.33 -10.84 14.29
N PRO A 36 6.28 -10.12 14.94
CA PRO A 36 7.46 -9.62 14.27
C PRO A 36 8.37 -10.76 13.81
N THR A 37 8.94 -10.63 12.62
CA THR A 37 10.01 -11.52 12.15
C THR A 37 11.32 -11.28 12.90
N ASN A 38 12.16 -12.32 13.01
CA ASN A 38 13.55 -12.15 13.34
C ASN A 38 14.32 -11.63 12.11
N LYS A 39 15.35 -10.80 12.31
CA LYS A 39 16.17 -10.26 11.21
C LYS A 39 16.78 -11.35 10.32
N SER A 40 17.08 -12.53 10.88
CA SER A 40 17.67 -13.68 10.17
C SER A 40 16.68 -14.37 9.22
N GLU A 41 15.37 -14.17 9.42
CA GLU A 41 14.29 -14.78 8.63
C GLU A 41 13.85 -13.86 7.49
N GLU A 42 14.29 -12.61 7.50
CA GLU A 42 13.90 -11.61 6.52
C GLU A 42 14.66 -11.80 5.20
N ILE A 43 13.94 -11.62 4.08
CA ILE A 43 14.51 -11.69 2.73
C ILE A 43 15.70 -10.73 2.60
N LYS A 44 16.77 -11.17 1.95
CA LYS A 44 17.97 -10.37 1.67
C LYS A 44 17.96 -9.87 0.22
N ALA A 45 18.73 -8.83 -0.07
CA ALA A 45 18.92 -8.36 -1.44
C ALA A 45 19.42 -9.48 -2.37
N SER A 46 20.28 -10.38 -1.87
CA SER A 46 20.79 -11.53 -2.63
C SER A 46 19.70 -12.48 -3.11
N ASP A 47 18.63 -12.63 -2.34
CA ASP A 47 17.55 -13.56 -2.65
C ASP A 47 16.67 -13.05 -3.80
N LEU A 48 16.69 -11.75 -4.03
CA LEU A 48 15.94 -11.08 -5.10
C LEU A 48 16.61 -11.19 -6.47
N ARG A 49 17.87 -11.64 -6.56
CA ARG A 49 18.60 -11.80 -7.83
C ARG A 49 17.94 -12.76 -8.82
N THR A 50 17.12 -13.67 -8.31
CA THR A 50 16.41 -14.67 -9.11
C THR A 50 15.09 -14.17 -9.70
N LEU A 51 14.69 -12.94 -9.39
CA LEU A 51 13.47 -12.37 -9.94
C LEU A 51 13.56 -12.21 -11.46
N PRO A 52 12.48 -12.48 -12.20
CA PRO A 52 12.42 -12.17 -13.61
C PRO A 52 12.37 -10.64 -13.84
N LYS A 53 12.40 -10.20 -15.09
CA LYS A 53 12.06 -8.82 -15.44
C LYS A 53 10.59 -8.56 -15.13
N LEU A 54 10.32 -7.49 -14.39
CA LEU A 54 9.00 -7.09 -13.91
C LEU A 54 8.67 -5.68 -14.42
N LYS A 55 7.38 -5.38 -14.55
CA LYS A 55 6.89 -4.03 -14.83
C LYS A 55 6.81 -3.17 -13.59
N PHE A 56 6.60 -3.83 -12.43
CA PHE A 56 6.36 -3.13 -11.18
C PHE A 56 6.76 -3.97 -9.97
N ILE A 57 7.39 -3.34 -8.98
CA ILE A 57 7.65 -3.94 -7.66
C ILE A 57 7.07 -3.03 -6.58
N ASN A 58 6.21 -3.59 -5.71
CA ASN A 58 5.79 -2.96 -4.47
C ASN A 58 6.58 -3.55 -3.31
N LEU A 59 7.30 -2.72 -2.56
CA LEU A 59 7.97 -3.10 -1.33
C LEU A 59 7.08 -2.73 -0.15
N THR A 60 6.77 -3.70 0.70
CA THR A 60 5.83 -3.57 1.80
C THR A 60 6.24 -4.45 2.98
N GLY A 61 5.34 -4.66 3.92
CA GLY A 61 5.53 -5.54 5.08
C GLY A 61 4.88 -4.97 6.32
N GLY A 62 5.57 -5.04 7.45
CA GLY A 62 5.26 -4.24 8.61
C GLY A 62 5.60 -2.78 8.32
N GLU A 63 6.86 -2.39 8.58
CA GLU A 63 7.36 -1.09 8.17
C GLU A 63 8.72 -1.27 7.45
N PRO A 64 8.79 -1.06 6.14
CA PRO A 64 10.03 -1.24 5.38
C PRO A 64 11.22 -0.43 5.92
N PHE A 65 10.97 0.77 6.42
CA PHE A 65 12.00 1.68 6.90
C PHE A 65 12.58 1.32 8.28
N VAL A 66 12.16 0.22 8.92
CA VAL A 66 12.91 -0.35 10.06
C VAL A 66 14.16 -1.10 9.61
N ARG A 67 14.26 -1.46 8.32
CA ARG A 67 15.38 -2.18 7.75
C ARG A 67 16.54 -1.24 7.45
N GLU A 68 17.73 -1.65 7.86
CA GLU A 68 18.98 -0.89 7.62
C GLU A 68 19.50 -1.11 6.20
N ASP A 69 19.22 -2.28 5.62
CA ASP A 69 19.63 -2.70 4.27
C ASP A 69 18.60 -2.37 3.18
N LEU A 70 17.56 -1.56 3.47
CA LEU A 70 16.49 -1.22 2.51
C LEU A 70 17.05 -0.63 1.21
N ALA A 71 18.11 0.18 1.29
CA ALA A 71 18.73 0.78 0.11
C ALA A 71 19.38 -0.27 -0.81
N GLU A 72 19.97 -1.33 -0.26
CA GLU A 72 20.55 -2.44 -1.03
C GLU A 72 19.45 -3.26 -1.72
N ILE A 73 18.33 -3.48 -1.01
CA ILE A 73 17.14 -4.15 -1.56
C ILE A 73 16.56 -3.36 -2.73
N VAL A 74 16.39 -2.05 -2.58
CA VAL A 74 15.88 -1.17 -3.64
C VAL A 74 16.82 -1.19 -4.85
N GLU A 75 18.14 -1.15 -4.62
CA GLU A 75 19.13 -1.22 -5.69
C GLU A 75 19.04 -2.55 -6.46
N GLU A 76 18.89 -3.68 -5.76
CA GLU A 76 18.71 -4.98 -6.40
C GLU A 76 17.38 -5.03 -7.17
N CYS A 77 16.29 -4.53 -6.61
CA CYS A 77 14.99 -4.46 -7.29
C CYS A 77 15.04 -3.65 -8.60
N TYR A 78 15.80 -2.55 -8.65
CA TYR A 78 15.97 -1.76 -9.88
C TYR A 78 16.70 -2.51 -11.01
N ARG A 79 17.36 -3.63 -10.73
CA ARG A 79 17.90 -4.51 -11.78
C ARG A 79 16.81 -5.31 -12.49
N HIS A 80 15.63 -5.40 -11.90
CA HIS A 80 14.51 -6.22 -12.38
C HIS A 80 13.32 -5.38 -12.86
N THR A 81 13.21 -4.11 -12.48
CA THR A 81 12.11 -3.22 -12.88
C THR A 81 12.56 -1.77 -12.93
N ASP A 82 11.87 -0.96 -13.74
CA ASP A 82 12.07 0.50 -13.78
C ASP A 82 11.14 1.22 -12.78
N ARG A 83 10.17 0.52 -12.17
CA ARG A 83 9.20 1.13 -11.27
C ARG A 83 9.09 0.38 -9.95
N ILE A 84 9.51 1.05 -8.87
CA ILE A 84 9.38 0.57 -7.49
C ILE A 84 8.50 1.55 -6.72
N VAL A 85 7.57 1.03 -5.93
CA VAL A 85 6.82 1.80 -4.94
C VAL A 85 7.04 1.18 -3.56
N ILE A 86 7.27 2.00 -2.56
CA ILE A 86 7.34 1.57 -1.16
C ILE A 86 6.08 2.01 -0.44
N SER A 87 5.39 1.07 0.19
CA SER A 87 4.27 1.32 1.10
C SER A 87 4.81 1.44 2.52
N THR A 88 4.60 2.57 3.17
CA THR A 88 5.15 2.89 4.50
C THR A 88 4.17 3.71 5.34
N SER A 89 4.36 3.70 6.64
CA SER A 89 3.63 4.60 7.56
C SER A 89 4.11 6.07 7.47
N GLY A 90 5.28 6.31 6.91
CA GLY A 90 5.92 7.61 6.92
C GLY A 90 6.50 8.03 8.28
N TRP A 91 6.55 7.11 9.25
CA TRP A 91 7.02 7.39 10.60
C TRP A 91 8.50 7.78 10.67
N PHE A 92 9.32 7.18 9.80
CA PHE A 92 10.78 7.40 9.75
C PHE A 92 11.15 8.42 8.66
N GLU A 93 10.67 9.66 8.78
CA GLU A 93 10.86 10.73 7.81
C GLU A 93 12.30 10.83 7.30
N ASP A 94 13.28 10.91 8.22
CA ASP A 94 14.70 11.05 7.86
C ASP A 94 15.19 9.91 6.95
N ARG A 95 14.76 8.66 7.23
CA ARG A 95 15.13 7.48 6.44
C ARG A 95 14.44 7.49 5.08
N VAL A 96 13.17 7.91 5.03
CA VAL A 96 12.41 8.05 3.77
C VAL A 96 13.09 9.10 2.89
N VAL A 97 13.41 10.25 3.45
CA VAL A 97 14.08 11.36 2.75
C VAL A 97 15.47 10.92 2.26
N ALA A 98 16.26 10.24 3.10
CA ALA A 98 17.58 9.73 2.71
C ALA A 98 17.50 8.74 1.53
N LEU A 99 16.53 7.82 1.56
CA LEU A 99 16.30 6.88 0.47
C LEU A 99 15.86 7.58 -0.82
N ALA A 100 14.94 8.55 -0.71
CA ALA A 100 14.45 9.32 -1.84
C ALA A 100 15.54 10.17 -2.52
N LYS A 101 16.51 10.68 -1.73
CA LYS A 101 17.71 11.36 -2.28
C LYS A 101 18.57 10.40 -3.11
N LYS A 102 18.73 9.16 -2.65
CA LYS A 102 19.49 8.13 -3.37
C LYS A 102 18.76 7.64 -4.63
N PHE A 103 17.41 7.55 -4.57
CA PHE A 103 16.57 7.03 -5.65
C PHE A 103 15.45 8.04 -6.01
N PRO A 104 15.74 9.09 -6.76
CA PRO A 104 14.78 10.19 -7.00
C PRO A 104 13.55 9.81 -7.81
N ASN A 105 13.56 8.66 -8.47
CA ASN A 105 12.42 8.12 -9.22
C ASN A 105 11.57 7.11 -8.43
N ILE A 106 11.90 6.87 -7.15
CA ILE A 106 11.17 5.91 -6.33
C ILE A 106 9.75 6.41 -6.03
N GLY A 107 8.79 5.51 -6.08
CA GLY A 107 7.43 5.78 -5.64
C GLY A 107 7.29 5.59 -4.13
N ILE A 108 6.58 6.48 -3.45
CA ILE A 108 6.28 6.36 -2.02
C ILE A 108 4.78 6.51 -1.80
N ARG A 109 4.19 5.54 -1.11
CA ARG A 109 2.79 5.59 -0.64
C ARG A 109 2.79 5.60 0.89
N ILE A 110 2.34 6.71 1.45
CA ILE A 110 2.17 6.83 2.90
C ILE A 110 0.78 6.34 3.26
N SER A 111 0.73 5.37 4.18
CA SER A 111 -0.53 4.81 4.66
C SER A 111 -1.20 5.76 5.63
N ILE A 112 -2.33 6.32 5.24
CA ILE A 112 -3.14 7.25 6.04
C ILE A 112 -4.61 6.84 5.91
N GLU A 113 -5.23 6.52 7.05
CA GLU A 113 -6.56 5.90 7.13
C GLU A 113 -7.68 6.91 7.44
N GLY A 114 -7.35 8.15 7.73
CA GLY A 114 -8.29 9.22 8.07
C GLY A 114 -7.56 10.49 8.43
N LEU A 115 -8.31 11.57 8.70
CA LEU A 115 -7.74 12.83 9.13
C LEU A 115 -7.36 12.77 10.61
N SER A 116 -6.18 13.32 10.96
CA SER A 116 -5.69 13.54 12.32
C SER A 116 -5.97 12.36 13.28
N GLY A 117 -6.82 12.57 14.29
CA GLY A 117 -7.10 11.59 15.33
C GLY A 117 -7.68 10.27 14.84
N LYS A 118 -8.44 10.25 13.75
CA LYS A 118 -8.97 9.01 13.15
C LYS A 118 -7.84 8.13 12.62
N ASN A 119 -6.86 8.72 11.96
CA ASN A 119 -5.68 7.98 11.52
C ASN A 119 -4.93 7.37 12.70
N ASP A 120 -4.66 8.18 13.74
CA ASP A 120 -3.91 7.76 14.91
C ASP A 120 -4.65 6.65 15.68
N GLU A 121 -5.98 6.75 15.76
CA GLU A 121 -6.83 5.70 16.34
C GLU A 121 -6.71 4.38 15.55
N LEU A 122 -6.82 4.41 14.21
CA LEU A 122 -6.84 3.21 13.38
C LEU A 122 -5.45 2.60 13.24
N ARG A 123 -4.41 3.41 13.20
CA ARG A 123 -3.02 2.95 13.09
C ARG A 123 -2.35 2.70 14.44
N GLY A 124 -3.05 3.02 15.55
CA GLY A 124 -2.62 2.73 16.91
C GLY A 124 -1.35 3.46 17.32
N HIS A 125 -1.12 4.67 16.78
CA HIS A 125 0.07 5.47 17.10
C HIS A 125 -0.23 6.96 17.03
N ALA A 126 -0.12 7.64 18.18
CA ALA A 126 -0.32 9.09 18.27
C ALA A 126 0.71 9.86 17.43
N GLY A 127 0.24 10.88 16.71
CA GLY A 127 1.09 11.69 15.82
C GLY A 127 1.42 11.01 14.48
N GLY A 128 0.81 9.86 14.19
CA GLY A 128 1.04 9.13 12.93
C GLY A 128 0.57 9.90 11.72
N PHE A 129 -0.57 10.59 11.82
CA PHE A 129 -1.07 11.46 10.76
C PHE A 129 -0.10 12.59 10.43
N ASP A 130 0.30 13.35 11.46
CA ASP A 130 1.16 14.52 11.29
C ASP A 130 2.52 14.14 10.70
N LYS A 131 3.13 13.04 11.17
CA LYS A 131 4.40 12.55 10.62
C LYS A 131 4.24 12.06 9.19
N GLY A 132 3.22 11.28 8.88
CA GLY A 132 2.97 10.80 7.53
C GLY A 132 2.74 11.93 6.54
N LEU A 133 1.89 12.91 6.92
CA LEU A 133 1.64 14.08 6.08
C LEU A 133 2.89 14.94 5.90
N ARG A 134 3.66 15.18 6.97
CA ARG A 134 4.92 15.92 6.89
C ARG A 134 5.90 15.24 5.93
N THR A 135 6.06 13.92 6.05
CA THR A 135 6.90 13.14 5.13
C THR A 135 6.47 13.34 3.67
N LEU A 136 5.16 13.28 3.37
CA LEU A 136 4.66 13.54 2.03
C LEU A 136 4.98 14.96 1.53
N LEU A 137 4.81 15.97 2.38
CA LEU A 137 5.10 17.35 2.02
C LEU A 137 6.60 17.56 1.75
N THR A 138 7.47 17.02 2.60
CA THR A 138 8.93 17.04 2.40
C THR A 138 9.33 16.39 1.07
N LEU A 139 8.77 15.20 0.76
CA LEU A 139 9.04 14.53 -0.52
C LEU A 139 8.56 15.34 -1.73
N LYS A 140 7.41 16.02 -1.60
CA LYS A 140 6.89 16.93 -2.64
C LYS A 140 7.83 18.12 -2.86
N GLU A 141 8.28 18.76 -1.79
CA GLU A 141 9.25 19.86 -1.84
C GLU A 141 10.57 19.45 -2.49
N MET A 142 11.00 18.21 -2.26
CA MET A 142 12.16 17.62 -2.95
C MET A 142 11.91 17.34 -4.45
N GLY A 143 10.69 17.47 -4.93
CA GLY A 143 10.33 17.28 -6.33
C GLY A 143 10.02 15.84 -6.74
N LEU A 144 9.82 14.90 -5.80
CA LEU A 144 9.40 13.54 -6.13
C LEU A 144 8.02 13.56 -6.82
N LYS A 145 7.88 12.74 -7.88
CA LYS A 145 6.68 12.72 -8.72
C LYS A 145 5.70 11.61 -8.37
N ASP A 146 6.19 10.43 -7.98
CA ASP A 146 5.35 9.25 -7.68
C ASP A 146 5.12 9.11 -6.18
N ILE A 147 4.46 10.11 -5.57
CA ILE A 147 4.13 10.13 -4.15
C ILE A 147 2.63 10.23 -3.93
N GLY A 148 2.14 9.72 -2.81
CA GLY A 148 0.73 9.81 -2.48
C GLY A 148 0.31 9.04 -1.25
N PHE A 149 -0.99 9.03 -1.06
CA PHE A 149 -1.68 8.37 0.05
C PHE A 149 -2.06 6.95 -0.31
N GLY A 150 -1.96 6.04 0.65
CA GLY A 150 -2.60 4.73 0.63
C GLY A 150 -3.64 4.68 1.75
N CYS A 151 -4.88 4.31 1.44
CA CYS A 151 -5.97 4.23 2.41
C CYS A 151 -6.62 2.85 2.37
N THR A 152 -6.60 2.15 3.50
CA THR A 152 -7.35 0.90 3.69
C THR A 152 -8.74 1.23 4.22
N VAL A 153 -9.75 1.03 3.39
CA VAL A 153 -11.13 1.45 3.68
C VAL A 153 -11.89 0.39 4.42
N SER A 154 -12.50 0.79 5.52
CA SER A 154 -13.37 -0.01 6.39
C SER A 154 -14.64 0.78 6.76
N ASN A 155 -15.52 0.18 7.55
CA ASN A 155 -16.67 0.89 8.11
C ASN A 155 -16.32 2.01 9.09
N ASN A 156 -15.06 2.10 9.53
CA ASN A 156 -14.64 3.11 10.50
C ASN A 156 -14.09 4.38 9.85
N ASN A 157 -13.81 4.36 8.53
CA ASN A 157 -13.14 5.47 7.84
C ASN A 157 -13.61 5.70 6.40
N SER A 158 -14.71 5.11 5.95
CA SER A 158 -15.17 5.29 4.56
C SER A 158 -15.47 6.76 4.23
N LYS A 159 -15.99 7.53 5.17
CA LYS A 159 -16.19 8.98 5.03
C LYS A 159 -14.87 9.76 5.02
N ASP A 160 -13.96 9.39 5.89
CA ASP A 160 -12.61 9.99 5.92
C ASP A 160 -11.85 9.76 4.61
N MET A 161 -12.08 8.64 3.94
CA MET A 161 -11.53 8.35 2.61
C MET A 161 -11.85 9.47 1.61
N LEU A 162 -13.08 9.99 1.62
CA LEU A 162 -13.48 11.08 0.72
C LEU A 162 -12.72 12.38 1.04
N SER A 163 -12.57 12.70 2.32
CA SER A 163 -11.80 13.87 2.76
C SER A 163 -10.31 13.74 2.44
N LEU A 164 -9.73 12.55 2.60
CA LEU A 164 -8.35 12.26 2.22
C LEU A 164 -8.14 12.35 0.71
N TYR A 165 -9.12 11.91 -0.08
CA TYR A 165 -9.07 12.08 -1.53
C TYR A 165 -9.02 13.55 -1.92
N GLN A 166 -9.87 14.39 -1.33
CA GLN A 166 -9.86 15.84 -1.58
C GLN A 166 -8.52 16.47 -1.17
N LEU A 167 -7.97 16.07 -0.01
CA LEU A 167 -6.65 16.52 0.44
C LEU A 167 -5.56 16.11 -0.56
N SER A 168 -5.55 14.85 -1.00
CA SER A 168 -4.57 14.35 -1.97
C SER A 168 -4.62 15.15 -3.28
N LYS A 169 -5.82 15.50 -3.74
CA LYS A 169 -6.03 16.31 -4.94
C LYS A 169 -5.53 17.75 -4.78
N SER A 170 -5.83 18.38 -3.65
CA SER A 170 -5.34 19.74 -3.35
C SER A 170 -3.81 19.81 -3.31
N LEU A 171 -3.18 18.70 -2.90
CA LEU A 171 -1.74 18.56 -2.86
C LEU A 171 -1.13 18.08 -4.20
N GLY A 172 -1.94 17.71 -5.19
CA GLY A 172 -1.46 17.16 -6.46
C GLY A 172 -0.77 15.79 -6.30
N MET A 173 -1.22 14.97 -5.36
CA MET A 173 -0.65 13.67 -5.02
C MET A 173 -1.57 12.52 -5.45
N GLU A 174 -1.00 11.33 -5.61
CA GLU A 174 -1.74 10.10 -5.88
C GLU A 174 -2.58 9.68 -4.65
N PHE A 175 -3.72 9.02 -4.92
CA PHE A 175 -4.56 8.42 -3.90
C PHE A 175 -4.87 6.96 -4.28
N ALA A 176 -4.40 6.04 -3.47
CA ALA A 176 -4.63 4.62 -3.64
C ALA A 176 -5.54 4.09 -2.52
N THR A 177 -6.46 3.21 -2.88
CA THR A 177 -7.38 2.56 -1.95
C THR A 177 -7.14 1.07 -1.92
N ALA A 178 -7.39 0.46 -0.78
CA ALA A 178 -7.53 -0.97 -0.59
C ALA A 178 -8.78 -1.23 0.25
N ALA A 179 -9.47 -2.33 -0.01
CA ALA A 179 -10.55 -2.75 0.87
C ALA A 179 -9.98 -3.48 2.10
N PHE A 180 -10.56 -3.21 3.23
CA PHE A 180 -10.32 -3.92 4.47
C PHE A 180 -10.67 -5.41 4.31
N HIS A 181 -9.73 -6.30 4.57
CA HIS A 181 -9.92 -7.74 4.36
C HIS A 181 -9.11 -8.56 5.35
N ASN A 182 -9.44 -9.82 5.45
CA ASN A 182 -8.66 -10.81 6.19
C ASN A 182 -7.53 -11.34 5.32
N SER A 183 -6.40 -11.63 5.94
CA SER A 183 -5.27 -12.20 5.24
C SER A 183 -4.37 -12.98 6.19
N TYR A 184 -3.96 -14.15 5.76
CA TYR A 184 -2.93 -14.94 6.45
C TYR A 184 -1.65 -14.12 6.68
N TYR A 185 -1.25 -13.31 5.71
CA TYR A 185 -0.06 -12.46 5.82
C TYR A 185 -0.17 -11.36 6.87
N PHE A 186 -1.38 -10.91 7.18
CA PHE A 186 -1.62 -9.89 8.22
C PHE A 186 -1.89 -10.51 9.58
N HIS A 187 -1.91 -11.84 9.70
CA HIS A 187 -2.33 -12.56 10.90
C HIS A 187 -3.67 -12.04 11.44
N LYS A 188 -4.60 -11.74 10.54
CA LYS A 188 -5.88 -11.09 10.84
C LYS A 188 -7.01 -11.81 10.14
N GLU A 189 -8.00 -12.27 10.92
CA GLU A 189 -9.12 -13.08 10.44
C GLU A 189 -10.49 -12.52 10.84
N ASP A 190 -10.52 -11.50 11.71
CA ASP A 190 -11.72 -10.91 12.29
C ASP A 190 -12.08 -9.54 11.70
N ASN A 191 -11.48 -9.17 10.57
CA ASN A 191 -11.84 -7.97 9.83
C ASN A 191 -13.21 -8.17 9.15
N VAL A 192 -14.21 -7.38 9.53
CA VAL A 192 -15.56 -7.45 8.97
C VAL A 192 -16.09 -6.06 8.64
N ILE A 193 -16.61 -5.87 7.44
CA ILE A 193 -17.37 -4.67 7.07
C ILE A 193 -18.82 -4.91 7.43
N THR A 194 -19.33 -4.27 8.47
CA THR A 194 -20.68 -4.45 8.99
C THR A 194 -21.72 -3.55 8.33
N ASN A 195 -21.34 -2.31 7.95
CA ASN A 195 -22.23 -1.33 7.30
C ASN A 195 -21.95 -1.22 5.79
N LYS A 196 -22.05 -2.35 5.07
CA LYS A 196 -21.71 -2.46 3.65
C LYS A 196 -22.37 -1.38 2.78
N ASN A 197 -23.63 -1.04 3.04
CA ASN A 197 -24.35 -0.04 2.24
C ASN A 197 -23.72 1.35 2.33
N GLU A 198 -23.28 1.77 3.51
CA GLU A 198 -22.61 3.04 3.72
C GLU A 198 -21.24 3.05 3.03
N VAL A 199 -20.41 2.05 3.29
CA VAL A 199 -19.08 1.91 2.66
C VAL A 199 -19.19 1.86 1.13
N CYS A 200 -20.14 1.10 0.59
CA CYS A 200 -20.38 1.07 -0.86
C CYS A 200 -20.87 2.42 -1.40
N GLY A 201 -21.68 3.15 -0.63
CA GLY A 201 -22.12 4.51 -0.97
C GLY A 201 -20.95 5.47 -1.09
N ASP A 202 -20.06 5.47 -0.10
CA ASP A 202 -18.86 6.32 -0.08
C ASP A 202 -17.88 5.96 -1.22
N PHE A 203 -17.69 4.66 -1.51
CA PHE A 203 -16.91 4.23 -2.68
C PHE A 203 -17.53 4.69 -4.01
N LYS A 204 -18.86 4.60 -4.16
CA LYS A 204 -19.55 5.10 -5.36
C LYS A 204 -19.30 6.60 -5.53
N GLN A 205 -19.39 7.37 -4.45
CA GLN A 205 -19.10 8.80 -4.49
C GLN A 205 -17.65 9.09 -4.89
N LEU A 206 -16.68 8.34 -4.36
CA LEU A 206 -15.27 8.44 -4.79
C LEU A 206 -15.12 8.16 -6.29
N ILE A 207 -15.74 7.09 -6.77
CA ILE A 207 -15.71 6.71 -8.19
C ILE A 207 -16.28 7.82 -9.06
N GLU A 208 -17.43 8.40 -8.67
CA GLU A 208 -18.03 9.53 -9.40
C GLU A 208 -17.09 10.74 -9.47
N TRP A 209 -16.41 11.08 -8.38
CA TRP A 209 -15.44 12.15 -8.37
C TRP A 209 -14.26 11.86 -9.30
N GLN A 210 -13.72 10.64 -9.26
CA GLN A 210 -12.61 10.22 -10.13
C GLN A 210 -12.99 10.21 -11.62
N LEU A 211 -14.23 9.81 -11.95
CA LEU A 211 -14.73 9.81 -13.33
C LEU A 211 -14.94 11.24 -13.87
N LYS A 212 -15.32 12.20 -13.01
CA LYS A 212 -15.44 13.61 -13.38
C LYS A 212 -14.10 14.28 -13.68
N GLU A 213 -13.00 13.71 -13.17
CA GLU A 213 -11.67 14.17 -13.51
C GLU A 213 -11.33 13.71 -14.93
N ARG A 214 -11.07 14.64 -15.82
CA ARG A 214 -10.70 14.34 -17.23
C ARG A 214 -9.22 13.91 -17.33
N HIS A 215 -8.83 12.88 -16.54
CA HIS A 215 -7.46 12.40 -16.46
C HIS A 215 -7.38 10.86 -16.48
N PRO A 216 -6.58 10.23 -17.36
CA PRO A 216 -6.54 8.77 -17.52
C PRO A 216 -6.23 8.00 -16.24
N LYS A 217 -5.35 8.50 -15.39
CA LYS A 217 -5.03 7.85 -14.11
C LYS A 217 -6.23 7.81 -13.17
N SER A 218 -7.04 8.88 -13.13
CA SER A 218 -8.25 8.94 -12.30
C SER A 218 -9.29 7.94 -12.79
N TRP A 219 -9.45 7.79 -14.09
CA TRP A 219 -10.34 6.79 -14.67
C TRP A 219 -9.87 5.34 -14.37
N PHE A 220 -8.56 5.09 -14.43
CA PHE A 220 -8.01 3.80 -14.03
C PHE A 220 -8.28 3.51 -12.55
N ARG A 221 -8.13 4.51 -11.67
CA ARG A 221 -8.46 4.39 -10.25
C ARG A 221 -9.94 4.16 -10.01
N ALA A 222 -10.81 4.86 -10.74
CA ALA A 222 -12.25 4.63 -10.70
C ALA A 222 -12.60 3.19 -11.09
N TRP A 223 -12.02 2.69 -12.19
CA TRP A 223 -12.21 1.31 -12.62
C TRP A 223 -11.74 0.29 -11.56
N PHE A 224 -10.58 0.50 -10.97
CA PHE A 224 -10.08 -0.33 -9.88
C PHE A 224 -11.04 -0.33 -8.68
N ASN A 225 -11.55 0.84 -8.28
CA ASN A 225 -12.52 0.96 -7.18
C ASN A 225 -13.86 0.30 -7.51
N ILE A 226 -14.30 0.31 -8.78
CA ILE A 226 -15.46 -0.46 -9.24
C ILE A 226 -15.19 -1.96 -9.03
N CYS A 227 -14.02 -2.45 -9.42
CA CYS A 227 -13.67 -3.85 -9.18
C CYS A 227 -13.72 -4.20 -7.69
N LEU A 228 -13.19 -3.34 -6.80
CA LEU A 228 -13.28 -3.56 -5.35
C LEU A 228 -14.72 -3.70 -4.86
N LEU A 229 -15.64 -2.86 -5.35
CA LEU A 229 -17.06 -2.93 -4.97
C LEU A 229 -17.75 -4.24 -5.34
N TYR A 230 -17.40 -4.82 -6.50
CA TYR A 230 -18.05 -6.03 -7.02
C TYR A 230 -17.33 -7.32 -6.65
N THR A 231 -16.09 -7.27 -6.26
CA THR A 231 -15.26 -8.45 -5.99
C THR A 231 -14.86 -8.62 -4.52
N SER A 232 -15.20 -7.67 -3.65
CA SER A 232 -14.92 -7.79 -2.21
C SER A 232 -16.20 -8.17 -1.43
N PRO A 233 -16.20 -9.22 -0.59
CA PRO A 233 -15.06 -10.10 -0.37
C PRO A 233 -14.78 -10.98 -1.60
N SER A 234 -13.51 -11.11 -1.96
CA SER A 234 -13.12 -11.97 -3.08
C SER A 234 -13.24 -13.45 -2.69
N PRO A 235 -13.35 -14.38 -3.65
CA PRO A 235 -13.27 -15.80 -3.35
C PRO A 235 -11.98 -16.21 -2.62
N ARG A 236 -10.91 -15.41 -2.69
CA ARG A 236 -9.68 -15.61 -1.95
C ARG A 236 -9.84 -15.37 -0.45
N ASP A 237 -10.80 -14.53 -0.05
CA ASP A 237 -11.07 -14.23 1.36
C ASP A 237 -11.81 -15.38 2.05
N TYR A 238 -12.42 -16.29 1.28
CA TYR A 238 -13.08 -17.50 1.76
C TYR A 238 -12.21 -18.76 1.65
N ALA A 239 -11.18 -18.74 0.82
CA ALA A 239 -10.30 -19.91 0.61
C ALA A 239 -9.28 -20.10 1.73
N ALA A 240 -9.26 -19.23 2.73
CA ALA A 240 -8.37 -19.30 3.90
C ALA A 240 -9.11 -19.70 5.19
N SER A 241 -10.37 -20.14 5.11
CA SER A 241 -11.16 -20.69 6.23
C SER A 241 -11.20 -22.20 6.19
#